data_28336989107febbc749e8e78ce169132
#
_entry.id   28336989107febbc749e8e78ce169132
#
_cell.length_a   1.000
_cell.length_b   1.000
_cell.length_c   1.000
_cell.angle_alpha   90.00
_cell.angle_beta   90.00
_cell.angle_gamma   90.00
#
_symmetry.space_group_name_H-M   'P 1'
#
loop_
_entity.id
_entity.type
_entity.pdbx_description
1 polymer ?
#
loop_
_entity_poly.entity_id
_entity_poly.type
_entity_poly.pdbx_seq_one_letter_code
_entity_poly.pdbx_strand_id
1 'polypeptide(L)'
;SEVMVLSHVLAAELEDARAGHNAEFTVEGTVPDVRVTANEMLSSVFRNLLNNAVQHNDSDHPEVTVSVDTDEDRVVVDIADNGPGVPDGQKTDIFGKGERGIDSPGTGLGLHLVYTFVEQFGGDVWVTDNDPRGAVFHVELPLAE
;
A
#
# COMPACT_ATOMS: atom_id res chain seq x y z
N SER A 1 -11.78 -8.69 15.37
CA SER A 1 -11.97 -8.31 13.95
C SER A 1 -13.26 -7.53 13.80
N GLU A 2 -13.23 -6.58 12.90
CA GLU A 2 -14.37 -5.70 12.62
C GLU A 2 -14.63 -5.70 11.13
N VAL A 3 -15.82 -5.33 10.74
CA VAL A 3 -16.14 -5.09 9.34
C VAL A 3 -15.90 -3.60 9.06
N MET A 4 -15.06 -3.33 8.07
CA MET A 4 -14.68 -1.96 7.73
C MET A 4 -15.00 -1.67 6.27
N VAL A 5 -15.44 -0.45 6.00
CA VAL A 5 -15.71 -0.01 4.63
C VAL A 5 -14.40 0.49 4.04
N LEU A 6 -13.91 -0.22 3.03
CA LEU A 6 -12.59 0.04 2.45
C LEU A 6 -12.46 1.48 1.94
N SER A 7 -13.49 1.99 1.25
CA SER A 7 -13.44 3.35 0.69
C SER A 7 -13.24 4.40 1.77
N HIS A 8 -13.83 4.21 2.95
CA HIS A 8 -13.67 5.16 4.05
C HIS A 8 -12.24 5.17 4.58
N VAL A 9 -11.65 3.99 4.72
CA VAL A 9 -10.28 3.86 5.23
C VAL A 9 -9.30 4.50 4.24
N LEU A 10 -9.44 4.18 2.95
CA LEU A 10 -8.57 4.73 1.92
C LEU A 10 -8.70 6.24 1.80
N ALA A 11 -9.94 6.75 1.81
CA ALA A 11 -10.16 8.20 1.69
C ALA A 11 -9.49 8.97 2.82
N ALA A 12 -9.58 8.46 4.04
CA ALA A 12 -8.97 9.11 5.19
C ALA A 12 -7.44 9.14 5.09
N GLU A 13 -6.84 8.02 4.70
CA GLU A 13 -5.39 7.95 4.58
C GLU A 13 -4.86 8.76 3.40
N LEU A 14 -5.62 8.83 2.30
CA LEU A 14 -5.25 9.69 1.18
C LEU A 14 -5.32 11.16 1.55
N GLU A 15 -6.33 11.57 2.31
CA GLU A 15 -6.43 12.95 2.79
C GLU A 15 -5.22 13.30 3.65
N ASP A 16 -4.85 12.43 4.57
CA ASP A 16 -3.69 12.65 5.44
C ASP A 16 -2.39 12.69 4.63
N ALA A 17 -2.26 11.80 3.64
CA ALA A 17 -1.07 11.76 2.80
C ALA A 17 -0.92 13.04 1.99
N ARG A 18 -2.02 13.53 1.41
CA ARG A 18 -1.99 14.78 0.64
C ARG A 18 -1.59 15.96 1.50
N ALA A 19 -2.01 15.98 2.75
CA ALA A 19 -1.65 17.06 3.67
C ALA A 19 -0.20 16.97 4.15
N GLY A 20 0.33 15.75 4.24
CA GLY A 20 1.63 15.50 4.86
C GLY A 20 2.82 15.37 3.91
N HIS A 21 2.57 15.25 2.61
CA HIS A 21 3.64 15.01 1.63
C HIS A 21 3.54 15.92 0.43
N ASN A 22 4.70 16.31 -0.10
CA ASN A 22 4.77 17.09 -1.32
C ASN A 22 4.80 16.13 -2.52
N ALA A 23 3.66 15.55 -2.82
CA ALA A 23 3.49 14.58 -3.89
C ALA A 23 2.05 14.65 -4.39
N GLU A 24 1.81 14.15 -5.60
CA GLU A 24 0.48 14.10 -6.16
C GLU A 24 -0.11 12.72 -5.92
N PHE A 25 -1.27 12.67 -5.25
CA PHE A 25 -1.99 11.43 -4.99
C PHE A 25 -3.27 11.42 -5.81
N THR A 26 -3.40 10.43 -6.67
CA THR A 26 -4.55 10.31 -7.58
C THR A 26 -5.24 8.97 -7.37
N VAL A 27 -6.56 8.99 -7.38
CA VAL A 27 -7.35 7.75 -7.42
C VAL A 27 -7.77 7.53 -8.86
N GLU A 28 -7.36 6.39 -9.42
CA GLU A 28 -7.72 6.03 -10.78
C GLU A 28 -9.00 5.20 -10.73
N GLY A 29 -10.02 5.66 -11.47
CA GLY A 29 -11.31 5.00 -11.43
C GLY A 29 -12.07 5.28 -10.15
N THR A 30 -12.92 4.35 -9.76
CA THR A 30 -13.79 4.47 -8.58
C THR A 30 -13.37 3.46 -7.53
N VAL A 31 -13.37 3.88 -6.26
CA VAL A 31 -13.16 2.95 -5.16
C VAL A 31 -14.53 2.38 -4.78
N PRO A 32 -14.72 1.07 -4.93
CA PRO A 32 -16.02 0.48 -4.58
C PRO A 32 -16.27 0.49 -3.08
N ASP A 33 -17.55 0.52 -2.69
CA ASP A 33 -17.98 0.51 -1.30
C ASP A 33 -18.03 -0.91 -0.75
N VAL A 34 -16.92 -1.61 -0.86
CA VAL A 34 -16.83 -2.99 -0.36
C VAL A 34 -16.42 -2.99 1.10
N ARG A 35 -16.75 -4.09 1.77
CA ARG A 35 -16.41 -4.29 3.17
C ARG A 35 -15.40 -5.41 3.30
N VAL A 36 -14.46 -5.20 4.21
CA VAL A 36 -13.43 -6.17 4.52
C VAL A 36 -13.43 -6.43 6.02
N THR A 37 -13.02 -7.63 6.40
CA THR A 37 -12.88 -7.97 7.82
C THR A 37 -11.44 -7.68 8.21
N ALA A 38 -11.26 -6.68 9.09
CA ALA A 38 -9.95 -6.23 9.50
C ALA A 38 -10.06 -5.59 10.89
N ASN A 39 -9.24 -4.62 11.18
CA ASN A 39 -9.33 -3.79 12.38
C ASN A 39 -8.70 -2.43 12.06
N GLU A 40 -8.53 -1.60 13.07
CA GLU A 40 -8.00 -0.24 12.91
C GLU A 40 -6.59 -0.22 12.30
N MET A 41 -5.85 -1.33 12.36
CA MET A 41 -4.52 -1.39 11.78
C MET A 41 -4.54 -1.39 10.24
N LEU A 42 -5.71 -1.55 9.64
CA LEU A 42 -5.84 -1.40 8.19
C LEU A 42 -5.45 0.01 7.75
N SER A 43 -5.77 1.01 8.53
CA SER A 43 -5.33 2.39 8.28
C SER A 43 -3.80 2.47 8.25
N SER A 44 -3.13 1.79 9.20
CA SER A 44 -1.67 1.76 9.23
C SER A 44 -1.07 1.08 8.02
N VAL A 45 -1.72 0.04 7.51
CA VAL A 45 -1.27 -0.64 6.28
C VAL A 45 -1.19 0.38 5.14
N PHE A 46 -2.27 1.10 4.88
CA PHE A 46 -2.28 2.06 3.77
C PHE A 46 -1.39 3.26 4.05
N ARG A 47 -1.35 3.74 5.28
CA ARG A 47 -0.45 4.84 5.64
C ARG A 47 1.00 4.49 5.35
N ASN A 48 1.43 3.29 5.75
CA ASN A 48 2.81 2.87 5.51
C ASN A 48 3.12 2.74 4.02
N LEU A 49 2.17 2.21 3.24
CA LEU A 49 2.39 2.06 1.80
C LEU A 49 2.42 3.40 1.09
N LEU A 50 1.52 4.33 1.47
CA LEU A 50 1.53 5.67 0.88
C LEU A 50 2.80 6.43 1.25
N ASN A 51 3.24 6.35 2.50
CA ASN A 51 4.48 6.96 2.93
C ASN A 51 5.68 6.37 2.18
N ASN A 52 5.70 5.05 2.04
CA ASN A 52 6.78 4.38 1.32
C ASN A 52 6.87 4.83 -0.13
N ALA A 53 5.73 5.05 -0.78
CA ALA A 53 5.69 5.47 -2.17
C ALA A 53 6.31 6.86 -2.39
N VAL A 54 6.33 7.69 -1.36
CA VAL A 54 6.91 9.04 -1.43
C VAL A 54 8.31 9.10 -0.87
N GLN A 55 8.55 8.40 0.23
CA GLN A 55 9.79 8.49 1.01
C GLN A 55 11.04 8.17 0.20
N HIS A 56 10.96 7.23 -0.70
CA HIS A 56 12.09 6.80 -1.52
C HIS A 56 11.95 7.23 -2.96
N ASN A 57 11.02 8.14 -3.22
CA ASN A 57 10.77 8.61 -4.57
C ASN A 57 11.80 9.69 -4.94
N ASP A 58 12.54 9.43 -6.00
CA ASP A 58 13.61 10.33 -6.46
C ASP A 58 13.18 11.18 -7.65
N SER A 59 11.90 11.16 -7.99
CA SER A 59 11.37 11.97 -9.08
C SER A 59 11.27 13.43 -8.68
N ASP A 60 11.40 14.34 -9.66
CA ASP A 60 11.17 15.77 -9.44
C ASP A 60 9.71 16.04 -9.04
N HIS A 61 8.80 15.20 -9.53
CA HIS A 61 7.38 15.33 -9.24
C HIS A 61 6.85 13.96 -8.81
N PRO A 62 6.99 13.62 -7.52
CA PRO A 62 6.48 12.32 -7.05
C PRO A 62 4.98 12.18 -7.26
N GLU A 63 4.59 11.08 -7.87
CA GLU A 63 3.20 10.77 -8.15
C GLU A 63 2.85 9.39 -7.60
N VAL A 64 1.72 9.31 -6.93
CA VAL A 64 1.20 8.06 -6.38
C VAL A 64 -0.21 7.88 -6.89
N THR A 65 -0.47 6.74 -7.49
CA THR A 65 -1.78 6.42 -8.05
C THR A 65 -2.36 5.21 -7.34
N VAL A 66 -3.57 5.37 -6.83
CA VAL A 66 -4.28 4.29 -6.13
C VAL A 66 -5.43 3.82 -7.00
N SER A 67 -5.55 2.52 -7.17
CA SER A 67 -6.69 1.92 -7.87
C SER A 67 -7.17 0.69 -7.11
N VAL A 68 -8.43 0.34 -7.28
CA VAL A 68 -9.05 -0.76 -6.54
C VAL A 68 -9.88 -1.59 -7.50
N ASP A 69 -9.64 -2.90 -7.49
CA ASP A 69 -10.38 -3.87 -8.27
C ASP A 69 -10.98 -4.92 -7.36
N THR A 70 -12.19 -5.36 -7.68
CA THR A 70 -12.88 -6.39 -6.90
C THR A 70 -13.32 -7.53 -7.78
N ASP A 71 -13.42 -8.71 -7.19
CA ASP A 71 -14.14 -9.83 -7.77
C ASP A 71 -15.14 -10.32 -6.72
N GLU A 72 -15.62 -11.57 -6.86
CA GLU A 72 -16.65 -12.09 -5.96
C GLU A 72 -16.19 -12.20 -4.51
N ASP A 73 -14.92 -12.54 -4.30
CA ASP A 73 -14.41 -12.91 -2.99
C ASP A 73 -13.36 -11.96 -2.44
N ARG A 74 -12.73 -11.17 -3.29
CA ARG A 74 -11.55 -10.43 -2.89
C ARG A 74 -11.55 -9.02 -3.49
N VAL A 75 -10.79 -8.16 -2.83
CA VAL A 75 -10.49 -6.81 -3.32
C VAL A 75 -8.99 -6.66 -3.36
N VAL A 76 -8.48 -6.01 -4.41
CA VAL A 76 -7.06 -5.70 -4.54
C VAL A 76 -6.91 -4.19 -4.63
N VAL A 77 -6.08 -3.64 -3.74
CA VAL A 77 -5.72 -2.22 -3.77
C VAL A 77 -4.31 -2.13 -4.32
N ASP A 78 -4.14 -1.35 -5.39
CA ASP A 78 -2.84 -1.11 -6.01
C ASP A 78 -2.38 0.30 -5.68
N ILE A 79 -1.14 0.42 -5.21
CA ILE A 79 -0.53 1.70 -4.91
C ILE A 79 0.73 1.80 -5.77
N ALA A 80 0.64 2.61 -6.83
CA ALA A 80 1.70 2.74 -7.84
C ALA A 80 2.44 4.06 -7.64
N ASP A 81 3.77 4.01 -7.74
CA ASP A 81 4.59 5.22 -7.66
C ASP A 81 5.47 5.37 -8.90
N ASN A 82 6.05 6.53 -9.06
CA ASN A 82 6.98 6.82 -10.15
C ASN A 82 8.43 6.95 -9.64
N GLY A 83 8.74 6.25 -8.56
CA GLY A 83 10.07 6.24 -7.98
C GLY A 83 11.03 5.32 -8.71
N PRO A 84 12.10 4.89 -8.04
CA PRO A 84 13.13 4.06 -8.67
C PRO A 84 12.73 2.59 -8.85
N GLY A 85 11.64 2.17 -8.20
CA GLY A 85 11.24 0.77 -8.23
C GLY A 85 12.01 -0.09 -7.24
N VAL A 86 11.76 -1.39 -7.29
CA VAL A 86 12.40 -2.36 -6.41
C VAL A 86 13.08 -3.42 -7.29
N PRO A 87 14.38 -3.68 -7.08
CA PRO A 87 15.06 -4.72 -7.85
C PRO A 87 14.39 -6.09 -7.66
N ASP A 88 14.37 -6.90 -8.71
CA ASP A 88 13.70 -8.21 -8.67
C ASP A 88 14.18 -9.07 -7.50
N GLY A 89 15.47 -9.07 -7.24
CA GLY A 89 16.02 -9.87 -6.15
C GLY A 89 15.62 -9.42 -4.76
N GLN A 90 14.98 -8.26 -4.65
CA GLN A 90 14.58 -7.69 -3.37
C GLN A 90 13.06 -7.66 -3.17
N LYS A 91 12.28 -8.00 -4.19
CA LYS A 91 10.82 -7.84 -4.13
C LYS A 91 10.14 -8.64 -3.02
N THR A 92 10.73 -9.77 -2.64
CA THR A 92 10.23 -10.56 -1.51
C THR A 92 10.85 -10.09 -0.19
N ASP A 93 12.15 -9.78 -0.22
CA ASP A 93 12.90 -9.46 0.99
C ASP A 93 12.47 -8.17 1.67
N ILE A 94 11.92 -7.21 0.91
CA ILE A 94 11.54 -5.91 1.49
C ILE A 94 10.43 -6.02 2.55
N PHE A 95 9.70 -7.13 2.58
CA PHE A 95 8.67 -7.36 3.58
C PHE A 95 9.19 -8.09 4.81
N GLY A 96 10.46 -8.49 4.81
CA GLY A 96 11.08 -9.17 5.92
C GLY A 96 11.43 -8.24 7.07
N LYS A 97 11.31 -8.74 8.28
CA LYS A 97 11.52 -7.95 9.49
C LYS A 97 12.97 -7.51 9.61
N GLY A 98 13.21 -6.22 9.47
CA GLY A 98 14.51 -5.63 9.73
C GLY A 98 15.62 -5.99 8.76
N GLU A 99 15.34 -6.75 7.74
CA GLU A 99 16.38 -7.17 6.79
C GLU A 99 17.00 -6.00 6.07
N ARG A 100 16.21 -4.96 5.87
CA ARG A 100 16.66 -3.78 5.17
C ARG A 100 16.62 -2.54 6.04
N GLY A 101 16.06 -2.67 7.22
CA GLY A 101 15.86 -1.56 8.12
C GLY A 101 17.14 -1.01 8.71
N ILE A 102 18.19 -1.80 8.73
CA ILE A 102 19.47 -1.39 9.30
C ILE A 102 20.05 -0.21 8.53
N ASP A 103 20.01 -0.30 7.21
CA ASP A 103 20.58 0.71 6.33
C ASP A 103 19.54 1.71 5.82
N SER A 104 18.28 1.45 6.08
CA SER A 104 17.18 2.29 5.59
C SER A 104 16.16 2.48 6.71
N PRO A 105 16.45 3.40 7.64
CA PRO A 105 15.60 3.59 8.82
C PRO A 105 14.13 3.81 8.45
N GLY A 106 13.27 3.09 9.14
CA GLY A 106 11.84 3.19 8.97
C GLY A 106 11.25 2.36 7.84
N THR A 107 12.07 1.93 6.89
CA THR A 107 11.57 1.24 5.70
C THR A 107 11.24 -0.23 5.99
N GLY A 108 12.20 -0.96 6.53
CA GLY A 108 12.03 -2.38 6.78
C GLY A 108 10.91 -2.68 7.76
N LEU A 109 10.80 -1.86 8.80
CA LEU A 109 9.77 -2.07 9.81
C LEU A 109 8.38 -1.75 9.28
N GLY A 110 8.24 -0.67 8.49
CA GLY A 110 6.95 -0.29 7.93
C GLY A 110 6.38 -1.35 7.03
N LEU A 111 7.19 -1.89 6.13
CA LEU A 111 6.73 -2.92 5.21
C LEU A 111 6.51 -4.27 5.93
N HIS A 112 7.30 -4.55 6.96
CA HIS A 112 7.06 -5.75 7.74
C HIS A 112 5.71 -5.67 8.49
N LEU A 113 5.38 -4.50 9.01
CA LEU A 113 4.08 -4.30 9.65
C LEU A 113 2.95 -4.50 8.65
N VAL A 114 3.11 -3.97 7.43
CA VAL A 114 2.13 -4.16 6.36
C VAL A 114 1.92 -5.66 6.12
N TYR A 115 3.00 -6.38 5.93
CA TYR A 115 2.94 -7.82 5.68
C TYR A 115 2.22 -8.55 6.84
N THR A 116 2.61 -8.24 8.07
CA THR A 116 2.07 -8.91 9.26
C THR A 116 0.56 -8.69 9.38
N PHE A 117 0.11 -7.45 9.23
CA PHE A 117 -1.31 -7.16 9.38
C PHE A 117 -2.14 -7.70 8.23
N VAL A 118 -1.64 -7.58 7.00
CA VAL A 118 -2.37 -8.11 5.85
C VAL A 118 -2.52 -9.62 5.99
N GLU A 119 -1.49 -10.32 6.45
CA GLU A 119 -1.58 -11.76 6.72
C GLU A 119 -2.63 -12.06 7.79
N GLN A 120 -2.66 -11.28 8.86
CA GLN A 120 -3.66 -11.46 9.91
C GLN A 120 -5.08 -11.30 9.38
N PHE A 121 -5.26 -10.43 8.39
CA PHE A 121 -6.58 -10.21 7.77
C PHE A 121 -6.94 -11.28 6.74
N GLY A 122 -6.05 -12.23 6.51
CA GLY A 122 -6.29 -13.30 5.53
C GLY A 122 -5.95 -12.89 4.11
N GLY A 123 -5.20 -11.83 3.93
CA GLY A 123 -4.84 -11.31 2.63
C GLY A 123 -3.40 -11.57 2.24
N ASP A 124 -2.95 -10.86 1.23
CA ASP A 124 -1.59 -10.97 0.71
C ASP A 124 -1.10 -9.60 0.25
N VAL A 125 0.20 -9.39 0.30
CA VAL A 125 0.83 -8.15 -0.17
C VAL A 125 2.06 -8.53 -0.99
N TRP A 126 2.22 -7.86 -2.14
CA TRP A 126 3.38 -8.10 -3.00
C TRP A 126 3.68 -6.84 -3.79
N VAL A 127 4.83 -6.82 -4.49
CA VAL A 127 5.25 -5.66 -5.25
C VAL A 127 5.64 -6.09 -6.67
N THR A 128 5.29 -5.25 -7.66
CA THR A 128 5.67 -5.43 -9.06
C THR A 128 6.21 -4.12 -9.59
N ASP A 129 6.72 -4.16 -10.82
CA ASP A 129 7.24 -2.96 -11.48
C ASP A 129 6.10 -2.11 -12.02
N ASN A 130 6.28 -0.79 -11.94
CA ASN A 130 5.40 0.15 -12.61
C ASN A 130 6.01 0.54 -13.96
N ASP A 131 5.19 1.02 -14.87
CA ASP A 131 5.60 1.42 -16.20
C ASP A 131 5.29 2.91 -16.38
N PRO A 132 6.26 3.73 -16.81
CA PRO A 132 7.61 3.40 -17.29
C PRO A 132 8.65 3.19 -16.19
N ARG A 133 8.39 3.60 -14.95
CA ARG A 133 9.29 3.36 -13.83
C ARG A 133 8.52 3.38 -12.52
N GLY A 134 9.11 2.82 -11.49
CA GLY A 134 8.55 2.79 -10.16
C GLY A 134 8.10 1.41 -9.74
N ALA A 135 7.31 1.36 -8.69
CA ALA A 135 6.79 0.11 -8.14
C ALA A 135 5.28 0.20 -7.96
N VAL A 136 4.63 -0.95 -8.00
CA VAL A 136 3.22 -1.08 -7.62
C VAL A 136 3.15 -2.03 -6.45
N PHE A 137 2.63 -1.55 -5.33
CA PHE A 137 2.36 -2.39 -4.17
C PHE A 137 0.91 -2.82 -4.22
N HIS A 138 0.68 -4.11 -4.10
CA HIS A 138 -0.65 -4.72 -4.20
C HIS A 138 -1.04 -5.27 -2.84
N VAL A 139 -2.23 -4.90 -2.38
CA VAL A 139 -2.80 -5.46 -1.16
C VAL A 139 -4.09 -6.17 -1.53
N GLU A 140 -4.13 -7.47 -1.31
CA GLU A 140 -5.31 -8.28 -1.57
C GLU A 140 -5.96 -8.66 -0.25
N LEU A 141 -7.25 -8.41 -0.12
CA LEU A 141 -7.99 -8.70 1.11
C LEU A 141 -9.26 -9.49 0.78
N PRO A 142 -9.64 -10.44 1.64
CA PRO A 142 -10.92 -11.12 1.46
C PRO A 142 -12.06 -10.15 1.80
N LEU A 143 -13.11 -10.22 1.02
CA LEU A 143 -14.30 -9.44 1.30
C LEU A 143 -15.03 -10.01 2.52
N ALA A 144 -15.64 -9.12 3.32
CA ALA A 144 -16.44 -9.55 4.45
C ALA A 144 -17.71 -10.23 3.93
N GLU A 145 -18.12 -11.27 4.63
CA GLU A 145 -19.35 -12.00 4.28
C GLU A 145 -20.59 -11.30 4.79
#